data_ad50e93676efe2982376486fcdefb91a
#
_entry.id   ad50e93676efe2982376486fcdefb91a
#
_cell.length_a   1.000
_cell.length_b   1.000
_cell.length_c   1.000
_cell.angle_alpha   90.00
_cell.angle_beta   90.00
_cell.angle_gamma   90.00
#
_symmetry.space_group_name_H-M   'P 1'
#
loop_
_entity.id
_entity.type
_entity.pdbx_description
1 polymer ?
#
loop_
_entity_poly.entity_id
_entity_poly.type
_entity_poly.pdbx_seq_one_letter_code
_entity_poly.pdbx_strand_id
1 'polypeptide(L)'
;MALTLHYAARSDVGQVRQGNEDSGYADPRLLIVADGMGGHAGGELASATAVATLAEIADEQLGQGEALTRLAGAIDSAGSTIGLVVTDSPELAGMGTTVTALYWIPDTDAARIAVVHVGDSRAYLLRDGELSQITHDHTYVQTLVDAGRITEEEATTHPRRNLLMRALDGMQMAEPDLSVREARQGDRYLLSSDGLHGLVSADEIADILGSREPTVCVTELVDLALSRGAPDNVTVVVAHVVEGTSVDAPPVVVGAAGEPRVRARLPRVHFPEDAQVDPNAPDLPPAPEGGPPTSEMPAVAGATPPPKRQPWSRRRRVTAWTIGIAAAVLLGLLAVLLAGGAWVRSQWYVGVSDGSVAVYQGVSTFPALSTLVNVTDIPVADLPPLEAGLVSNGISAQSQSGADAIVAGLRDRACVAIPRPAYCPPLPIPTPVPAPTATPSPTATP
;
A
#
# COMPACT_ATOMS: atom_id res chain seq x y z
N MET A 1 4.72 -11.54 -38.42
CA MET A 1 6.11 -11.69 -37.88
C MET A 1 6.00 -11.84 -36.38
N ALA A 2 6.94 -12.54 -35.72
CA ALA A 2 6.88 -12.65 -34.26
C ALA A 2 7.15 -11.27 -33.61
N LEU A 3 6.43 -10.95 -32.53
CA LEU A 3 6.68 -9.76 -31.75
C LEU A 3 7.49 -10.10 -30.50
N THR A 4 8.31 -9.18 -30.05
CA THR A 4 9.15 -9.30 -28.86
C THR A 4 9.23 -7.98 -28.11
N LEU A 5 9.74 -8.00 -26.87
CA LEU A 5 9.99 -6.81 -26.06
C LEU A 5 11.46 -6.39 -26.16
N HIS A 6 11.69 -5.10 -26.48
CA HIS A 6 12.93 -4.39 -26.18
C HIS A 6 12.74 -3.62 -24.88
N TYR A 7 13.59 -3.84 -23.91
CA TYR A 7 13.40 -3.32 -22.56
C TYR A 7 14.63 -2.64 -21.97
N ALA A 8 14.41 -1.82 -20.98
CA ALA A 8 15.43 -1.26 -20.11
C ALA A 8 14.81 -0.97 -18.73
N ALA A 9 15.65 -0.92 -17.71
CA ALA A 9 15.28 -0.54 -16.37
C ALA A 9 16.34 0.37 -15.76
N ARG A 10 15.93 1.31 -14.91
CA ARG A 10 16.80 2.15 -14.09
C ARG A 10 16.12 2.46 -12.78
N SER A 11 16.92 2.53 -11.71
CA SER A 11 16.48 2.93 -10.37
C SER A 11 17.48 3.91 -9.78
N ASP A 12 17.00 4.89 -9.02
CA ASP A 12 17.83 5.87 -8.32
C ASP A 12 17.29 6.10 -6.90
N VAL A 13 18.18 6.34 -5.96
CA VAL A 13 17.83 6.58 -4.54
C VAL A 13 17.04 7.88 -4.36
N GLY A 14 17.12 8.80 -5.33
CA GLY A 14 16.59 10.15 -5.19
C GLY A 14 17.52 11.05 -4.37
N GLN A 15 17.04 12.26 -4.05
CA GLN A 15 17.90 13.28 -3.42
C GLN A 15 17.75 13.37 -1.90
N VAL A 16 16.78 12.70 -1.29
CA VAL A 16 16.47 12.83 0.15
C VAL A 16 16.64 11.52 0.91
N ARG A 17 16.32 10.40 0.28
CA ARG A 17 16.44 9.06 0.89
C ARG A 17 17.91 8.67 1.06
N GLN A 18 18.20 7.83 2.05
CA GLN A 18 19.57 7.31 2.32
C GLN A 18 19.80 5.94 1.69
N GLY A 19 18.76 5.22 1.34
CA GLY A 19 18.77 3.90 0.72
C GLY A 19 17.70 3.79 -0.35
N ASN A 20 17.86 2.80 -1.21
CA ASN A 20 16.87 2.48 -2.22
C ASN A 20 15.99 1.34 -1.70
N GLU A 21 14.72 1.63 -1.45
CA GLU A 21 13.71 0.65 -1.05
C GLU A 21 12.93 0.11 -2.26
N ASP A 22 13.07 0.74 -3.44
CA ASP A 22 12.49 0.26 -4.69
C ASP A 22 13.28 -0.91 -5.25
N SER A 23 12.61 -1.78 -6.01
CA SER A 23 13.21 -2.84 -6.82
C SER A 23 12.56 -2.92 -8.20
N GLY A 24 13.36 -3.20 -9.23
CA GLY A 24 12.88 -3.42 -10.58
C GLY A 24 13.53 -4.59 -11.26
N TYR A 25 12.80 -5.19 -12.20
CA TYR A 25 13.25 -6.30 -13.04
C TYR A 25 12.74 -6.15 -14.46
N ALA A 26 13.56 -6.47 -15.43
CA ALA A 26 13.17 -6.52 -16.84
C ALA A 26 13.88 -7.63 -17.58
N ASP A 27 13.12 -8.43 -18.31
CA ASP A 27 13.61 -9.41 -19.30
C ASP A 27 12.67 -9.45 -20.52
N PRO A 28 12.92 -10.35 -21.51
CA PRO A 28 12.08 -10.44 -22.71
C PRO A 28 10.61 -10.83 -22.43
N ARG A 29 10.28 -11.30 -21.24
CA ARG A 29 8.93 -11.81 -20.89
C ARG A 29 8.30 -11.13 -19.69
N LEU A 30 9.10 -10.62 -18.76
CA LEU A 30 8.60 -10.13 -17.47
C LEU A 30 9.21 -8.79 -17.15
N LEU A 31 8.34 -7.83 -16.83
CA LEU A 31 8.72 -6.50 -16.35
C LEU A 31 8.10 -6.33 -14.97
N ILE A 32 8.87 -5.86 -13.98
CA ILE A 32 8.38 -5.67 -12.60
C ILE A 32 8.91 -4.36 -12.04
N VAL A 33 8.06 -3.65 -11.30
CA VAL A 33 8.43 -2.59 -10.35
C VAL A 33 7.76 -2.90 -9.01
N ALA A 34 8.52 -2.74 -7.95
CA ALA A 34 8.07 -2.90 -6.57
C ALA A 34 8.64 -1.77 -5.72
N ASP A 35 7.77 -1.03 -5.05
CA ASP A 35 8.11 0.08 -4.16
C ASP A 35 8.00 -0.41 -2.72
N GLY A 36 9.14 -0.44 -2.04
CA GLY A 36 9.27 -0.99 -0.69
C GLY A 36 8.97 0.04 0.39
N MET A 37 8.24 -0.36 1.41
CA MET A 37 7.91 0.47 2.56
C MET A 37 8.24 -0.23 3.88
N GLY A 38 8.47 0.57 4.94
CA GLY A 38 8.71 0.03 6.28
C GLY A 38 10.14 0.26 6.78
N GLY A 39 10.49 1.43 7.18
CA GLY A 39 11.79 1.93 7.68
C GLY A 39 12.89 0.91 8.04
N HIS A 40 14.17 1.34 8.11
CA HIS A 40 15.32 0.52 8.54
C HIS A 40 15.60 -0.75 7.74
N ALA A 41 15.72 -0.81 6.48
CA ALA A 41 16.01 -2.01 5.70
C ALA A 41 14.82 -3.00 5.51
N GLY A 42 13.62 -2.64 5.97
CA GLY A 42 12.41 -3.46 5.77
C GLY A 42 11.90 -3.35 4.33
N GLY A 43 11.79 -2.13 3.81
CA GLY A 43 11.29 -1.86 2.45
C GLY A 43 12.18 -2.46 1.38
N GLU A 44 13.53 -2.31 1.50
CA GLU A 44 14.49 -2.90 0.55
C GLU A 44 14.36 -4.42 0.46
N LEU A 45 14.14 -5.08 1.62
CA LEU A 45 14.01 -6.53 1.65
C LEU A 45 12.64 -7.00 1.13
N ALA A 46 11.57 -6.25 1.41
CA ALA A 46 10.23 -6.57 0.95
C ALA A 46 10.13 -6.47 -0.59
N SER A 47 10.57 -5.34 -1.18
CA SER A 47 10.55 -5.14 -2.63
C SER A 47 11.43 -6.14 -3.37
N ALA A 48 12.66 -6.39 -2.86
CA ALA A 48 13.57 -7.36 -3.45
C ALA A 48 13.03 -8.80 -3.36
N THR A 49 12.37 -9.17 -2.24
CA THR A 49 11.72 -10.48 -2.10
C THR A 49 10.59 -10.65 -3.11
N ALA A 50 9.75 -9.64 -3.28
CA ALA A 50 8.65 -9.69 -4.23
C ALA A 50 9.16 -9.83 -5.67
N VAL A 51 10.12 -8.99 -6.08
CA VAL A 51 10.71 -9.03 -7.41
C VAL A 51 11.39 -10.37 -7.67
N ALA A 52 12.18 -10.89 -6.73
CA ALA A 52 12.86 -12.17 -6.88
C ALA A 52 11.87 -13.35 -6.98
N THR A 53 10.78 -13.35 -6.20
CA THR A 53 9.73 -14.38 -6.27
C THR A 53 9.00 -14.36 -7.62
N LEU A 54 8.69 -13.18 -8.15
CA LEU A 54 8.05 -13.06 -9.46
C LEU A 54 9.02 -13.42 -10.60
N ALA A 55 10.31 -13.11 -10.47
CA ALA A 55 11.30 -13.41 -11.48
C ALA A 55 11.44 -14.91 -11.76
N GLU A 56 11.08 -15.80 -10.83
CA GLU A 56 11.08 -17.25 -11.03
C GLU A 56 10.16 -17.71 -12.18
N ILE A 57 9.13 -16.92 -12.54
CA ILE A 57 8.24 -17.26 -13.66
C ILE A 57 8.73 -16.75 -15.03
N ALA A 58 9.84 -16.02 -15.07
CA ALA A 58 10.35 -15.40 -16.30
C ALA A 58 10.68 -16.42 -17.39
N ASP A 59 11.24 -17.57 -17.01
CA ASP A 59 11.61 -18.66 -17.94
C ASP A 59 10.42 -19.52 -18.38
N GLU A 60 9.28 -19.41 -17.74
CA GLU A 60 8.09 -20.21 -18.07
C GLU A 60 7.45 -19.70 -19.37
N GLN A 61 6.95 -20.61 -20.20
CA GLN A 61 6.16 -20.28 -21.41
C GLN A 61 4.68 -20.49 -21.12
N LEU A 62 4.03 -19.46 -20.58
CA LEU A 62 2.66 -19.57 -20.09
C LEU A 62 1.65 -19.11 -21.14
N GLY A 63 0.55 -19.87 -21.27
CA GLY A 63 -0.64 -19.41 -21.98
C GLY A 63 -1.44 -18.38 -21.15
N GLN A 64 -2.44 -17.74 -21.78
CA GLN A 64 -3.17 -16.61 -21.16
C GLN A 64 -3.78 -16.94 -19.78
N GLY A 65 -4.51 -18.04 -19.64
CA GLY A 65 -5.15 -18.42 -18.37
C GLY A 65 -4.15 -18.88 -17.32
N GLU A 66 -3.09 -19.53 -17.75
CA GLU A 66 -2.01 -19.99 -16.91
C GLU A 66 -1.16 -18.83 -16.37
N ALA A 67 -0.88 -17.81 -17.21
CA ALA A 67 -0.14 -16.63 -16.82
C ALA A 67 -0.82 -15.89 -15.65
N LEU A 68 -2.12 -15.66 -15.71
CA LEU A 68 -2.86 -15.02 -14.60
C LEU A 68 -2.80 -15.84 -13.31
N THR A 69 -2.95 -17.17 -13.41
CA THR A 69 -2.89 -18.06 -12.26
C THR A 69 -1.49 -18.08 -11.63
N ARG A 70 -0.45 -18.11 -12.47
CA ARG A 70 0.95 -18.10 -12.00
C ARG A 70 1.33 -16.75 -11.39
N LEU A 71 0.91 -15.63 -11.98
CA LEU A 71 1.13 -14.30 -11.42
C LEU A 71 0.43 -14.15 -10.07
N ALA A 72 -0.84 -14.55 -9.95
CA ALA A 72 -1.54 -14.54 -8.66
C ALA A 72 -0.82 -15.39 -7.61
N GLY A 73 -0.43 -16.61 -7.97
CA GLY A 73 0.32 -17.50 -7.07
C GLY A 73 1.69 -16.95 -6.66
N ALA A 74 2.37 -16.22 -7.55
CA ALA A 74 3.64 -15.55 -7.22
C ALA A 74 3.43 -14.39 -6.23
N ILE A 75 2.35 -13.61 -6.37
CA ILE A 75 1.96 -12.60 -5.40
C ILE A 75 1.71 -13.22 -4.02
N ASP A 76 0.94 -14.30 -3.94
CA ASP A 76 0.66 -15.01 -2.69
C ASP A 76 1.94 -15.58 -2.06
N SER A 77 2.84 -16.12 -2.88
CA SER A 77 4.14 -16.64 -2.44
C SER A 77 5.05 -15.53 -1.91
N ALA A 78 5.10 -14.38 -2.60
CA ALA A 78 5.86 -13.21 -2.16
C ALA A 78 5.34 -12.68 -0.82
N GLY A 79 4.02 -12.50 -0.68
CA GLY A 79 3.39 -12.09 0.57
C GLY A 79 3.69 -13.08 1.71
N SER A 80 3.56 -14.38 1.46
CA SER A 80 3.88 -15.42 2.45
C SER A 80 5.35 -15.37 2.87
N THR A 81 6.28 -15.16 1.92
CA THR A 81 7.72 -15.06 2.20
C THR A 81 8.03 -13.82 3.04
N ILE A 82 7.42 -12.67 2.74
CA ILE A 82 7.52 -11.45 3.54
C ILE A 82 7.03 -11.70 4.97
N GLY A 83 5.89 -12.39 5.14
CA GLY A 83 5.36 -12.75 6.44
C GLY A 83 6.28 -13.67 7.26
N LEU A 84 6.97 -14.62 6.60
CA LEU A 84 7.99 -15.47 7.24
C LEU A 84 9.20 -14.63 7.71
N VAL A 85 9.68 -13.69 6.87
CA VAL A 85 10.80 -12.80 7.25
C VAL A 85 10.42 -11.97 8.48
N VAL A 86 9.21 -11.41 8.54
CA VAL A 86 8.74 -10.66 9.73
C VAL A 86 8.63 -11.56 10.95
N THR A 87 8.22 -12.82 10.77
CA THR A 87 8.15 -13.79 11.88
C THR A 87 9.54 -14.10 12.46
N ASP A 88 10.55 -14.26 11.60
CA ASP A 88 11.92 -14.55 11.99
C ASP A 88 12.67 -13.30 12.50
N SER A 89 12.27 -12.11 12.06
CA SER A 89 12.85 -10.80 12.41
C SER A 89 11.75 -9.79 12.75
N PRO A 90 11.21 -9.84 13.98
CA PRO A 90 10.10 -8.97 14.41
C PRO A 90 10.39 -7.46 14.35
N GLU A 91 11.66 -7.06 14.32
CA GLU A 91 12.10 -5.68 14.12
C GLU A 91 11.74 -5.14 12.73
N LEU A 92 11.45 -6.03 11.76
CA LEU A 92 10.99 -5.69 10.41
C LEU A 92 9.45 -5.61 10.32
N ALA A 93 8.74 -5.70 11.44
CA ALA A 93 7.29 -5.60 11.45
C ALA A 93 6.83 -4.26 10.83
N GLY A 94 5.84 -4.36 9.93
CA GLY A 94 5.36 -3.23 9.15
C GLY A 94 6.10 -3.01 7.83
N MET A 95 7.05 -3.89 7.48
CA MET A 95 7.58 -3.90 6.12
C MET A 95 6.54 -4.39 5.12
N GLY A 96 6.62 -3.89 3.91
CA GLY A 96 5.76 -4.31 2.80
C GLY A 96 6.25 -3.75 1.49
N THR A 97 5.54 -4.03 0.42
CA THR A 97 5.86 -3.50 -0.90
C THR A 97 4.63 -3.45 -1.80
N THR A 98 4.64 -2.52 -2.76
CA THR A 98 3.78 -2.58 -3.93
C THR A 98 4.31 -3.63 -4.91
N VAL A 99 3.52 -4.07 -5.86
CA VAL A 99 3.97 -4.82 -7.03
C VAL A 99 3.15 -4.41 -8.25
N THR A 100 3.83 -4.03 -9.32
CA THR A 100 3.24 -3.90 -10.65
C THR A 100 4.09 -4.70 -11.62
N ALA A 101 3.49 -5.69 -12.30
CA ALA A 101 4.22 -6.50 -13.26
C ALA A 101 3.43 -6.75 -14.53
N LEU A 102 4.17 -6.87 -15.64
CA LEU A 102 3.68 -7.21 -16.96
C LEU A 102 4.37 -8.49 -17.45
N TYR A 103 3.58 -9.51 -17.79
CA TYR A 103 4.08 -10.76 -18.35
C TYR A 103 3.69 -10.88 -19.82
N TRP A 104 4.69 -11.04 -20.70
CA TRP A 104 4.53 -11.19 -22.13
C TRP A 104 4.07 -12.60 -22.49
N ILE A 105 2.94 -12.71 -23.17
CA ILE A 105 2.37 -13.96 -23.68
C ILE A 105 2.54 -13.98 -25.19
N PRO A 106 3.57 -14.68 -25.72
CA PRO A 106 3.73 -14.81 -27.15
C PRO A 106 2.61 -15.67 -27.73
N ASP A 107 1.96 -15.17 -28.77
CA ASP A 107 0.94 -15.92 -29.50
C ASP A 107 1.18 -15.68 -31.01
N THR A 108 0.87 -16.71 -31.83
CA THR A 108 0.98 -16.63 -33.28
C THR A 108 -0.07 -15.72 -33.91
N ASP A 109 -1.23 -15.61 -33.28
CA ASP A 109 -2.37 -14.86 -33.81
C ASP A 109 -2.43 -13.44 -33.26
N ALA A 110 -2.21 -13.27 -31.93
CA ALA A 110 -2.20 -11.97 -31.27
C ALA A 110 -1.41 -12.03 -29.97
N ALA A 111 -0.25 -11.41 -29.92
CA ALA A 111 0.53 -11.28 -28.68
C ALA A 111 -0.29 -10.58 -27.60
N ARG A 112 -0.11 -10.96 -26.35
CA ARG A 112 -0.81 -10.42 -25.19
C ARG A 112 0.14 -10.09 -24.07
N ILE A 113 -0.33 -9.23 -23.20
CA ILE A 113 0.33 -8.90 -21.93
C ILE A 113 -0.65 -9.20 -20.79
N ALA A 114 -0.22 -10.04 -19.84
CA ALA A 114 -0.90 -10.19 -18.57
C ALA A 114 -0.34 -9.14 -17.60
N VAL A 115 -1.24 -8.48 -16.87
CA VAL A 115 -0.94 -7.43 -15.88
C VAL A 115 -1.33 -7.95 -14.52
N VAL A 116 -0.43 -7.79 -13.54
CA VAL A 116 -0.72 -7.96 -12.12
C VAL A 116 -0.34 -6.69 -11.38
N HIS A 117 -1.20 -6.26 -10.44
CA HIS A 117 -1.00 -5.02 -9.74
C HIS A 117 -1.49 -5.06 -8.29
N VAL A 118 -0.66 -4.57 -7.37
CA VAL A 118 -0.96 -4.30 -5.96
C VAL A 118 -0.24 -3.02 -5.55
N GLY A 119 -0.96 -2.02 -5.05
CA GLY A 119 -0.37 -0.78 -4.54
C GLY A 119 -0.66 0.45 -5.40
N ASP A 120 0.29 1.36 -5.51
CA ASP A 120 0.22 2.61 -6.27
C ASP A 120 1.40 2.83 -7.22
N SER A 121 2.31 1.86 -7.36
CA SER A 121 3.21 1.81 -8.51
C SER A 121 2.38 1.61 -9.77
N ARG A 122 2.71 2.31 -10.86
CA ARG A 122 1.82 2.37 -12.03
C ARG A 122 2.40 1.68 -13.23
N ALA A 123 1.52 1.18 -14.10
CA ALA A 123 1.83 0.80 -15.47
C ALA A 123 1.05 1.67 -16.46
N TYR A 124 1.74 2.07 -17.51
CA TYR A 124 1.21 2.89 -18.61
C TYR A 124 1.43 2.19 -19.94
N LEU A 125 0.52 2.46 -20.87
CA LEU A 125 0.61 2.09 -22.29
C LEU A 125 0.55 3.34 -23.14
N LEU A 126 1.58 3.55 -23.94
CA LEU A 126 1.54 4.51 -25.05
C LEU A 126 1.26 3.74 -26.35
N ARG A 127 0.12 4.01 -26.97
CA ARG A 127 -0.34 3.43 -28.23
C ARG A 127 -0.88 4.54 -29.13
N ASP A 128 -0.47 4.57 -30.38
CA ASP A 128 -0.93 5.54 -31.37
C ASP A 128 -0.78 7.01 -30.92
N GLY A 129 0.22 7.31 -30.06
CA GLY A 129 0.48 8.63 -29.50
C GLY A 129 -0.36 8.99 -28.28
N GLU A 130 -1.23 8.10 -27.80
CA GLU A 130 -2.04 8.29 -26.59
C GLU A 130 -1.46 7.49 -25.42
N LEU A 131 -1.15 8.17 -24.30
CA LEU A 131 -0.72 7.56 -23.05
C LEU A 131 -1.93 7.24 -22.17
N SER A 132 -2.05 6.01 -21.75
CA SER A 132 -3.08 5.58 -20.80
C SER A 132 -2.47 4.84 -19.62
N GLN A 133 -2.90 5.15 -18.39
CA GLN A 133 -2.60 4.34 -17.22
C GLN A 133 -3.42 3.05 -17.30
N ILE A 134 -2.77 1.90 -17.19
CA ILE A 134 -3.42 0.58 -17.32
C ILE A 134 -3.61 -0.14 -15.97
N THR A 135 -3.09 0.43 -14.89
CA THR A 135 -3.32 0.02 -13.49
C THR A 135 -4.28 1.00 -12.82
N HIS A 136 -4.84 0.59 -11.69
CA HIS A 136 -5.71 1.43 -10.85
C HIS A 136 -5.13 1.49 -9.45
N ASP A 137 -4.81 2.68 -8.95
CA ASP A 137 -4.06 2.83 -7.70
C ASP A 137 -4.86 2.33 -6.48
N HIS A 138 -4.24 1.53 -5.65
CA HIS A 138 -4.84 1.06 -4.39
C HIS A 138 -4.55 2.05 -3.25
N THR A 139 -4.94 3.31 -3.42
CA THR A 139 -4.78 4.37 -2.41
C THR A 139 -6.12 4.82 -1.85
N TYR A 140 -6.07 5.41 -0.65
CA TYR A 140 -7.25 6.02 -0.06
C TYR A 140 -7.83 7.14 -0.94
N VAL A 141 -6.97 7.95 -1.56
CA VAL A 141 -7.45 9.05 -2.41
C VAL A 141 -8.11 8.53 -3.67
N GLN A 142 -7.63 7.44 -4.25
CA GLN A 142 -8.29 6.81 -5.40
C GLN A 142 -9.71 6.35 -5.04
N THR A 143 -9.93 5.79 -3.85
CA THR A 143 -11.29 5.43 -3.41
C THR A 143 -12.23 6.63 -3.30
N LEU A 144 -11.69 7.83 -3.01
CA LEU A 144 -12.47 9.07 -2.99
C LEU A 144 -12.78 9.58 -4.40
N VAL A 145 -11.82 9.45 -5.34
CA VAL A 145 -12.02 9.77 -6.76
C VAL A 145 -13.10 8.87 -7.36
N ASP A 146 -13.00 7.56 -7.15
CA ASP A 146 -13.96 6.57 -7.65
C ASP A 146 -15.38 6.80 -7.10
N ALA A 147 -15.47 7.26 -5.86
CA ALA A 147 -16.74 7.64 -5.23
C ALA A 147 -17.24 9.03 -5.69
N GLY A 148 -16.54 9.73 -6.57
CA GLY A 148 -16.86 11.09 -7.03
C GLY A 148 -16.81 12.15 -5.92
N ARG A 149 -16.05 11.89 -4.83
CA ARG A 149 -15.96 12.80 -3.67
C ARG A 149 -14.88 13.86 -3.83
N ILE A 150 -13.85 13.57 -4.60
CA ILE A 150 -12.79 14.49 -5.01
C ILE A 150 -12.44 14.24 -6.48
N THR A 151 -11.83 15.23 -7.13
CA THR A 151 -11.29 15.09 -8.49
C THR A 151 -9.90 14.44 -8.46
N GLU A 152 -9.42 13.96 -9.61
CA GLU A 152 -8.03 13.48 -9.74
C GLU A 152 -7.01 14.56 -9.39
N GLU A 153 -7.28 15.82 -9.77
CA GLU A 153 -6.43 16.96 -9.44
C GLU A 153 -6.37 17.20 -7.91
N GLU A 154 -7.53 17.14 -7.22
CA GLU A 154 -7.58 17.28 -5.76
C GLU A 154 -6.85 16.12 -5.05
N ALA A 155 -6.87 14.92 -5.63
CA ALA A 155 -6.18 13.76 -5.08
C ALA A 155 -4.66 13.98 -4.99
N THR A 156 -4.04 14.68 -5.97
CA THR A 156 -2.58 14.91 -6.01
C THR A 156 -2.06 15.72 -4.83
N THR A 157 -2.89 16.61 -4.27
CA THR A 157 -2.54 17.50 -3.15
C THR A 157 -3.15 17.07 -1.81
N HIS A 158 -3.88 15.96 -1.80
CA HIS A 158 -4.57 15.50 -0.61
C HIS A 158 -3.59 15.06 0.51
N PRO A 159 -3.83 15.41 1.80
CA PRO A 159 -2.92 15.05 2.91
C PRO A 159 -2.67 13.55 3.10
N ARG A 160 -3.58 12.69 2.61
CA ARG A 160 -3.49 11.23 2.70
C ARG A 160 -3.25 10.58 1.32
N ARG A 161 -2.63 11.29 0.37
CA ARG A 161 -2.40 10.75 -0.98
C ARG A 161 -1.56 9.47 -1.00
N ASN A 162 -0.59 9.35 -0.08
CA ASN A 162 0.30 8.19 0.03
C ASN A 162 -0.25 7.09 0.96
N LEU A 163 -1.55 7.12 1.35
CA LEU A 163 -2.13 6.08 2.19
C LEU A 163 -2.55 4.90 1.33
N LEU A 164 -1.75 3.85 1.33
CA LEU A 164 -2.05 2.60 0.65
C LEU A 164 -3.19 1.86 1.34
N MET A 165 -4.08 1.29 0.53
CA MET A 165 -5.18 0.43 0.95
C MET A 165 -4.89 -1.05 0.71
N ARG A 166 -3.94 -1.36 -0.19
CA ARG A 166 -3.45 -2.71 -0.48
C ARG A 166 -1.94 -2.68 -0.70
N ALA A 167 -1.23 -3.62 -0.10
CA ALA A 167 0.20 -3.85 -0.26
C ALA A 167 0.51 -5.31 0.08
N LEU A 168 1.68 -5.79 -0.31
CA LEU A 168 2.22 -7.07 0.16
C LEU A 168 2.95 -6.83 1.47
N ASP A 169 2.33 -7.13 2.59
CA ASP A 169 2.88 -6.94 3.94
C ASP A 169 3.05 -8.26 4.73
N GLY A 170 2.63 -9.37 4.14
CA GLY A 170 2.68 -10.69 4.77
C GLY A 170 1.66 -10.90 5.91
N MET A 171 0.84 -9.90 6.23
CA MET A 171 -0.18 -9.98 7.27
C MET A 171 -1.51 -10.50 6.75
N GLN A 172 -1.84 -10.17 5.51
CA GLN A 172 -3.07 -10.58 4.82
C GLN A 172 -2.74 -11.06 3.41
N MET A 173 -3.57 -11.95 2.86
CA MET A 173 -3.49 -12.28 1.43
C MET A 173 -3.81 -11.00 0.63
N ALA A 174 -2.90 -10.59 -0.21
CA ALA A 174 -3.14 -9.48 -1.12
C ALA A 174 -4.09 -9.94 -2.23
N GLU A 175 -5.12 -9.14 -2.50
CA GLU A 175 -5.99 -9.35 -3.66
C GLU A 175 -5.45 -8.52 -4.83
N PRO A 176 -4.67 -9.14 -5.76
CA PRO A 176 -4.11 -8.43 -6.89
C PRO A 176 -5.17 -8.12 -7.94
N ASP A 177 -5.07 -6.97 -8.57
CA ASP A 177 -5.79 -6.70 -9.82
C ASP A 177 -5.09 -7.47 -10.95
N LEU A 178 -5.87 -8.25 -11.71
CA LEU A 178 -5.38 -9.09 -12.79
C LEU A 178 -6.13 -8.76 -14.08
N SER A 179 -5.40 -8.55 -15.17
CA SER A 179 -6.00 -8.35 -16.50
C SER A 179 -5.10 -8.89 -17.61
N VAL A 180 -5.70 -9.11 -18.80
CA VAL A 180 -4.95 -9.44 -20.02
C VAL A 180 -5.34 -8.44 -21.09
N ARG A 181 -4.34 -7.93 -21.82
CA ARG A 181 -4.51 -6.97 -22.89
C ARG A 181 -3.84 -7.47 -24.16
N GLU A 182 -4.42 -7.13 -25.31
CA GLU A 182 -3.76 -7.30 -26.60
C GLU A 182 -2.54 -6.39 -26.68
N ALA A 183 -1.41 -6.94 -27.14
CA ALA A 183 -0.20 -6.17 -27.44
C ALA A 183 -0.03 -6.04 -28.96
N ARG A 184 0.37 -4.87 -29.41
CA ARG A 184 0.56 -4.54 -30.84
C ARG A 184 1.97 -4.02 -31.08
N GLN A 185 2.46 -4.26 -32.30
CA GLN A 185 3.69 -3.62 -32.73
C GLN A 185 3.62 -2.09 -32.55
N GLY A 186 4.66 -1.51 -31.98
CA GLY A 186 4.74 -0.09 -31.70
C GLY A 186 4.18 0.33 -30.33
N ASP A 187 3.52 -0.57 -29.59
CA ASP A 187 3.15 -0.32 -28.19
C ASP A 187 4.40 -0.06 -27.35
N ARG A 188 4.28 0.85 -26.40
CA ARG A 188 5.33 1.16 -25.43
C ARG A 188 4.77 1.13 -24.05
N TYR A 189 5.37 0.33 -23.20
CA TYR A 189 4.97 0.14 -21.80
C TYR A 189 5.96 0.83 -20.89
N LEU A 190 5.43 1.45 -19.83
CA LEU A 190 6.21 2.02 -18.74
C LEU A 190 5.64 1.48 -17.43
N LEU A 191 6.50 0.99 -16.56
CA LEU A 191 6.19 0.77 -15.15
C LEU A 191 7.02 1.75 -14.33
N SER A 192 6.43 2.32 -13.27
CA SER A 192 7.15 3.25 -12.39
C SER A 192 6.67 3.17 -10.94
N SER A 193 7.58 3.41 -10.00
CA SER A 193 7.22 3.77 -8.63
C SER A 193 6.64 5.19 -8.55
N ASP A 194 6.12 5.59 -7.40
CA ASP A 194 5.48 6.89 -7.17
C ASP A 194 6.46 8.07 -7.31
N GLY A 195 7.76 7.82 -7.11
CA GLY A 195 8.82 8.81 -7.28
C GLY A 195 8.94 9.39 -8.69
N LEU A 196 8.47 8.67 -9.73
CA LEU A 196 8.38 9.21 -11.08
C LEU A 196 7.11 10.03 -11.27
N HIS A 197 5.94 9.39 -11.20
CA HIS A 197 4.67 10.01 -11.60
C HIS A 197 4.15 11.05 -10.59
N GLY A 198 4.77 11.13 -9.41
CA GLY A 198 4.58 12.26 -8.49
C GLY A 198 5.27 13.56 -8.94
N LEU A 199 6.20 13.49 -9.90
CA LEU A 199 7.04 14.60 -10.32
C LEU A 199 6.98 14.89 -11.82
N VAL A 200 6.76 13.87 -12.64
CA VAL A 200 6.74 13.96 -14.11
C VAL A 200 5.31 13.81 -14.61
N SER A 201 4.86 14.77 -15.42
CA SER A 201 3.49 14.78 -15.94
C SER A 201 3.27 13.71 -17.01
N ALA A 202 2.01 13.32 -17.23
CA ALA A 202 1.64 12.35 -18.25
C ALA A 202 2.07 12.79 -19.67
N ASP A 203 1.97 14.06 -19.99
CA ASP A 203 2.39 14.61 -21.29
C ASP A 203 3.90 14.44 -21.50
N GLU A 204 4.72 14.73 -20.49
CA GLU A 204 6.17 14.56 -20.57
C GLU A 204 6.58 13.09 -20.65
N ILE A 205 5.88 12.21 -19.91
CA ILE A 205 6.07 10.76 -20.04
C ILE A 205 5.75 10.32 -21.47
N ALA A 206 4.64 10.78 -22.05
CA ALA A 206 4.25 10.46 -23.41
C ALA A 206 5.28 10.91 -24.44
N ASP A 207 5.80 12.13 -24.31
CA ASP A 207 6.82 12.70 -25.22
C ASP A 207 8.13 11.90 -25.18
N ILE A 208 8.60 11.54 -23.98
CA ILE A 208 9.84 10.77 -23.83
C ILE A 208 9.64 9.35 -24.37
N LEU A 209 8.56 8.66 -23.96
CA LEU A 209 8.26 7.31 -24.45
C LEU A 209 8.07 7.30 -25.97
N GLY A 210 7.42 8.31 -26.53
CA GLY A 210 7.06 8.37 -27.95
C GLY A 210 8.23 8.50 -28.89
N SER A 211 9.35 9.03 -28.43
CA SER A 211 10.45 9.47 -29.31
C SER A 211 11.81 8.82 -29.05
N ARG A 212 11.97 7.97 -28.03
CA ARG A 212 13.25 7.42 -27.57
C ARG A 212 13.26 5.90 -27.54
N GLU A 213 14.47 5.32 -27.58
CA GLU A 213 14.71 3.90 -27.28
C GLU A 213 14.60 3.64 -25.78
N PRO A 214 14.28 2.40 -25.32
CA PRO A 214 14.04 2.10 -23.91
C PRO A 214 15.13 2.58 -22.95
N THR A 215 16.41 2.38 -23.30
CA THR A 215 17.58 2.80 -22.51
C THR A 215 17.65 4.32 -22.32
N VAL A 216 17.29 5.06 -23.35
CA VAL A 216 17.25 6.53 -23.30
C VAL A 216 16.02 6.98 -22.51
N CYS A 217 14.87 6.33 -22.70
CA CYS A 217 13.64 6.63 -21.95
C CYS A 217 13.86 6.52 -20.42
N VAL A 218 14.39 5.41 -19.92
CA VAL A 218 14.61 5.22 -18.49
C VAL A 218 15.60 6.26 -17.95
N THR A 219 16.61 6.62 -18.73
CA THR A 219 17.60 7.62 -18.34
C THR A 219 16.96 9.02 -18.25
N GLU A 220 16.29 9.47 -19.32
CA GLU A 220 15.67 10.79 -19.35
C GLU A 220 14.55 10.95 -18.30
N LEU A 221 13.73 9.90 -18.07
CA LEU A 221 12.66 9.93 -17.07
C LEU A 221 13.20 10.06 -15.65
N VAL A 222 14.20 9.25 -15.28
CA VAL A 222 14.83 9.30 -13.96
C VAL A 222 15.56 10.64 -13.76
N ASP A 223 16.37 11.08 -14.74
CA ASP A 223 17.08 12.37 -14.66
C ASP A 223 16.10 13.56 -14.56
N LEU A 224 14.95 13.49 -15.23
CA LEU A 224 13.92 14.52 -15.12
C LEU A 224 13.32 14.57 -13.71
N ALA A 225 12.99 13.40 -13.11
CA ALA A 225 12.53 13.34 -11.72
C ALA A 225 13.59 13.87 -10.74
N LEU A 226 14.86 13.49 -10.92
CA LEU A 226 15.98 13.98 -10.12
C LEU A 226 16.14 15.50 -10.24
N SER A 227 16.03 16.06 -11.45
CA SER A 227 16.11 17.51 -11.67
C SER A 227 15.02 18.29 -10.95
N ARG A 228 13.92 17.63 -10.58
CA ARG A 228 12.78 18.17 -9.81
C ARG A 228 12.91 17.92 -8.32
N GLY A 229 14.04 17.39 -7.88
CA GLY A 229 14.36 17.21 -6.47
C GLY A 229 13.89 15.90 -5.84
N ALA A 230 13.51 14.90 -6.64
CA ALA A 230 13.08 13.56 -6.27
C ALA A 230 13.21 13.24 -4.76
N PRO A 231 12.17 13.46 -3.95
CA PRO A 231 12.24 13.27 -2.49
C PRO A 231 12.23 11.79 -2.09
N ASP A 232 11.83 10.93 -3.03
CA ASP A 232 11.74 9.49 -2.88
C ASP A 232 12.60 8.74 -3.89
N ASN A 233 12.68 7.41 -3.75
CA ASN A 233 13.28 6.52 -4.73
C ASN A 233 12.54 6.63 -6.06
N VAL A 234 13.23 6.50 -7.18
CA VAL A 234 12.65 6.59 -8.53
C VAL A 234 13.05 5.36 -9.31
N THR A 235 12.09 4.50 -9.60
CA THR A 235 12.32 3.27 -10.38
C THR A 235 11.43 3.27 -11.63
N VAL A 236 12.06 2.98 -12.75
CA VAL A 236 11.46 3.01 -14.09
C VAL A 236 11.85 1.77 -14.87
N VAL A 237 10.85 1.09 -15.43
CA VAL A 237 11.04 -0.01 -16.39
C VAL A 237 10.27 0.33 -17.65
N VAL A 238 10.94 0.27 -18.81
CA VAL A 238 10.34 0.58 -20.12
C VAL A 238 10.51 -0.61 -21.05
N ALA A 239 9.47 -0.91 -21.82
CA ALA A 239 9.55 -1.90 -22.89
C ALA A 239 8.80 -1.43 -24.15
N HIS A 240 9.40 -1.69 -25.31
CA HIS A 240 8.82 -1.44 -26.62
C HIS A 240 8.50 -2.76 -27.32
N VAL A 241 7.31 -2.87 -27.89
CA VAL A 241 6.89 -4.02 -28.70
C VAL A 241 7.40 -3.82 -30.13
N VAL A 242 8.30 -4.68 -30.53
CA VAL A 242 8.96 -4.63 -31.86
C VAL A 242 8.81 -5.94 -32.61
N GLU A 243 8.95 -5.89 -33.94
CA GLU A 243 9.10 -7.11 -34.74
C GLU A 243 10.50 -7.70 -34.54
N GLY A 244 10.54 -9.01 -34.30
CA GLY A 244 11.81 -9.73 -34.14
C GLY A 244 11.61 -11.06 -33.41
N THR A 245 12.68 -11.81 -33.33
CA THR A 245 12.82 -12.90 -32.37
C THR A 245 13.38 -12.32 -31.09
N SER A 246 12.96 -12.88 -29.93
CA SER A 246 13.55 -12.51 -28.63
C SER A 246 15.08 -12.46 -28.77
N VAL A 247 15.67 -11.30 -28.47
CA VAL A 247 17.11 -11.18 -28.34
C VAL A 247 17.45 -11.87 -27.03
N ASP A 248 18.47 -12.71 -27.04
CA ASP A 248 19.05 -13.33 -25.83
C ASP A 248 19.79 -12.24 -25.02
N ALA A 249 19.04 -11.23 -24.57
CA ALA A 249 19.56 -10.18 -23.71
C ALA A 249 19.39 -10.65 -22.25
N PRO A 250 20.44 -10.52 -21.43
CA PRO A 250 20.36 -10.91 -20.02
C PRO A 250 19.33 -10.07 -19.26
N PRO A 251 18.68 -10.65 -18.24
CA PRO A 251 17.78 -9.90 -17.37
C PRO A 251 18.47 -8.71 -16.72
N VAL A 252 17.75 -7.62 -16.53
CA VAL A 252 18.21 -6.41 -15.83
C VAL A 252 17.54 -6.33 -14.47
N VAL A 253 18.33 -6.18 -13.40
CA VAL A 253 17.84 -6.03 -12.02
C VAL A 253 18.36 -4.72 -11.47
N VAL A 254 17.43 -3.85 -10.98
CA VAL A 254 17.76 -2.51 -10.49
C VAL A 254 17.21 -2.27 -9.09
N GLY A 255 17.69 -1.23 -8.42
CA GLY A 255 17.26 -0.86 -7.06
C GLY A 255 17.78 -1.84 -6.00
N ALA A 256 17.04 -1.99 -4.91
CA ALA A 256 17.40 -2.85 -3.78
C ALA A 256 17.69 -4.30 -4.20
N ALA A 257 16.89 -4.85 -5.13
CA ALA A 257 17.10 -6.18 -5.67
C ALA A 257 18.43 -6.35 -6.43
N GLY A 258 19.01 -5.26 -6.92
CA GLY A 258 20.33 -5.23 -7.55
C GLY A 258 21.48 -5.25 -6.54
N GLU A 259 21.27 -4.84 -5.30
CA GLU A 259 22.32 -4.69 -4.28
C GLU A 259 22.80 -6.04 -3.71
N PRO A 260 24.11 -6.34 -3.74
CA PRO A 260 24.62 -7.61 -3.22
C PRO A 260 24.28 -7.86 -1.75
N ARG A 261 24.28 -6.81 -0.92
CA ARG A 261 23.91 -6.88 0.51
C ARG A 261 22.46 -7.31 0.74
N VAL A 262 21.54 -6.88 -0.12
CA VAL A 262 20.12 -7.24 -0.05
C VAL A 262 19.94 -8.66 -0.54
N ARG A 263 20.54 -9.00 -1.69
CA ARG A 263 20.52 -10.37 -2.26
C ARG A 263 20.99 -11.42 -1.27
N ALA A 264 22.05 -11.13 -0.50
CA ALA A 264 22.58 -12.06 0.50
C ALA A 264 21.59 -12.34 1.66
N ARG A 265 20.57 -11.50 1.84
CA ARG A 265 19.53 -11.62 2.87
C ARG A 265 18.22 -12.21 2.35
N LEU A 266 18.08 -12.38 1.02
CA LEU A 266 16.85 -12.92 0.44
C LEU A 266 16.63 -14.39 0.88
N PRO A 267 15.43 -14.75 1.34
CA PRO A 267 15.12 -16.10 1.76
C PRO A 267 14.90 -17.00 0.54
N ARG A 268 15.86 -17.88 0.22
CA ARG A 268 15.73 -18.99 -0.76
C ARG A 268 15.25 -18.62 -2.16
N VAL A 269 15.22 -17.35 -2.51
CA VAL A 269 14.81 -16.85 -3.84
C VAL A 269 16.07 -16.36 -4.53
N HIS A 270 16.26 -16.70 -5.79
CA HIS A 270 17.47 -16.35 -6.54
C HIS A 270 17.09 -15.68 -7.85
N PHE A 271 17.82 -14.63 -8.19
CA PHE A 271 17.79 -14.08 -9.55
C PHE A 271 18.58 -14.96 -10.49
N PRO A 272 18.29 -14.96 -11.81
CA PRO A 272 19.13 -15.61 -12.81
C PRO A 272 20.61 -15.21 -12.64
N GLU A 273 21.53 -16.18 -12.77
CA GLU A 273 22.97 -15.95 -12.56
C GLU A 273 23.58 -14.93 -13.54
N ASP A 274 22.99 -14.79 -14.72
CA ASP A 274 23.39 -13.87 -15.78
C ASP A 274 22.73 -12.49 -15.70
N ALA A 275 21.90 -12.23 -14.68
CA ALA A 275 21.23 -10.95 -14.50
C ALA A 275 22.24 -9.79 -14.35
N GLN A 276 22.13 -8.80 -15.24
CA GLN A 276 22.92 -7.57 -15.14
C GLN A 276 22.39 -6.69 -14.03
N VAL A 277 23.28 -6.22 -13.17
CA VAL A 277 23.00 -5.18 -12.18
C VAL A 277 23.24 -3.81 -12.85
N ASP A 278 22.40 -2.83 -12.53
CA ASP A 278 22.56 -1.46 -13.04
C ASP A 278 23.99 -0.96 -12.80
N PRO A 279 24.77 -0.66 -13.86
CA PRO A 279 26.14 -0.18 -13.72
C PRO A 279 26.24 1.22 -13.09
N ASN A 280 25.12 1.95 -12.96
CA ASN A 280 25.03 3.24 -12.31
C ASN A 280 24.53 3.17 -10.86
N ALA A 281 24.31 1.96 -10.33
CA ALA A 281 24.03 1.81 -8.90
C ALA A 281 25.18 2.42 -8.09
N PRO A 282 24.94 3.38 -7.16
CA PRO A 282 26.02 3.98 -6.40
C PRO A 282 26.72 2.89 -5.58
N ASP A 283 28.07 2.86 -5.67
CA ASP A 283 28.91 2.07 -4.76
C ASP A 283 28.70 2.60 -3.32
N LEU A 284 27.70 2.08 -2.64
CA LEU A 284 27.50 2.37 -1.22
C LEU A 284 28.62 1.68 -0.45
N PRO A 285 29.30 2.40 0.47
CA PRO A 285 30.35 1.81 1.28
C PRO A 285 29.78 0.61 2.06
N PRO A 286 30.56 -0.45 2.24
CA PRO A 286 30.12 -1.61 2.99
C PRO A 286 29.63 -1.16 4.38
N ALA A 287 28.47 -1.70 4.78
CA ALA A 287 27.93 -1.43 6.11
C ALA A 287 29.02 -1.75 7.16
N PRO A 288 29.16 -0.94 8.21
CA PRO A 288 30.16 -1.21 9.25
C PRO A 288 29.85 -2.58 9.86
N GLU A 289 30.77 -3.52 9.66
CA GLU A 289 30.69 -4.83 10.29
C GLU A 289 30.72 -4.62 11.80
N GLY A 290 29.62 -4.91 12.47
CA GLY A 290 29.52 -4.98 13.92
C GLY A 290 30.29 -6.16 14.44
N GLY A 291 31.63 -6.05 14.48
CA GLY A 291 32.51 -6.96 15.22
C GLY A 291 32.61 -6.55 16.68
N PRO A 292 32.68 -7.49 17.63
CA PRO A 292 32.88 -7.17 19.04
C PRO A 292 34.24 -6.52 19.27
N PRO A 293 34.39 -5.59 20.22
CA PRO A 293 35.65 -4.95 20.52
C PRO A 293 36.57 -5.93 21.27
N THR A 294 37.54 -6.47 20.61
CA THR A 294 38.68 -7.09 21.30
C THR A 294 39.96 -6.80 20.55
N SER A 295 40.78 -6.12 21.27
CA SER A 295 42.21 -6.23 21.55
C SER A 295 43.00 -4.97 21.31
N GLU A 296 43.57 -4.60 22.40
CA GLU A 296 44.79 -3.79 22.70
C GLU A 296 45.65 -3.42 21.48
N MET A 297 45.73 -2.13 21.21
CA MET A 297 46.78 -1.54 20.39
C MET A 297 48.04 -1.35 21.25
N PRO A 298 49.24 -1.77 20.78
CA PRO A 298 50.51 -1.49 21.47
C PRO A 298 50.85 0.01 21.41
N ALA A 299 51.30 0.51 22.52
CA ALA A 299 51.70 1.91 22.71
C ALA A 299 52.89 2.28 21.82
N VAL A 300 52.71 3.30 20.96
CA VAL A 300 53.82 3.98 20.30
C VAL A 300 54.38 5.05 21.25
N ALA A 301 55.59 4.85 21.72
CA ALA A 301 56.30 5.81 22.53
C ALA A 301 56.84 6.97 21.65
N GLY A 302 56.58 8.20 22.08
CA GLY A 302 57.31 9.37 21.63
C GLY A 302 56.52 10.48 20.97
N ALA A 303 55.68 11.21 21.70
CA ALA A 303 55.29 12.58 21.34
C ALA A 303 55.10 13.42 22.62
N THR A 304 55.78 14.50 22.71
CA THR A 304 55.71 15.50 23.78
C THR A 304 54.32 16.12 23.90
N PRO A 305 53.78 16.27 25.12
CA PRO A 305 52.43 16.80 25.30
C PRO A 305 52.36 18.33 25.09
N PRO A 306 51.35 18.84 24.37
CA PRO A 306 51.08 20.28 24.31
C PRO A 306 50.50 20.79 25.65
N PRO A 307 50.62 22.11 25.96
CA PRO A 307 50.24 22.67 27.25
C PRO A 307 48.78 22.57 27.56
N LYS A 308 48.46 22.18 28.79
CA LYS A 308 47.08 22.04 29.33
C LYS A 308 46.35 23.39 29.30
N ARG A 309 45.37 23.49 28.40
CA ARG A 309 44.31 24.51 28.51
C ARG A 309 43.25 24.03 29.49
N GLN A 310 42.96 24.83 30.51
CA GLN A 310 41.90 24.53 31.48
C GLN A 310 40.53 24.48 30.84
N PRO A 311 39.68 23.47 31.13
CA PRO A 311 38.34 23.40 30.60
C PRO A 311 37.37 24.18 31.47
N TRP A 312 37.02 25.38 31.03
CA TRP A 312 35.96 26.16 31.66
C TRP A 312 34.60 25.79 31.04
N SER A 313 33.72 25.23 31.89
CA SER A 313 32.22 25.29 31.83
C SER A 313 31.45 24.63 30.69
N ARG A 314 31.91 23.57 30.01
CA ARG A 314 31.04 22.84 29.06
C ARG A 314 30.04 21.88 29.74
N ARG A 315 30.35 21.34 30.91
CA ARG A 315 29.49 20.35 31.61
C ARG A 315 28.12 20.89 32.03
N ARG A 316 28.01 22.15 32.45
CA ARG A 316 26.70 22.73 32.89
C ARG A 316 25.72 22.98 31.74
N ARG A 317 26.17 23.29 30.54
CA ARG A 317 25.25 23.52 29.39
C ARG A 317 24.71 22.22 28.81
N VAL A 318 25.50 21.15 28.74
CA VAL A 318 25.08 19.84 28.24
C VAL A 318 24.02 19.25 29.16
N THR A 319 24.21 19.31 30.51
CA THR A 319 23.22 18.80 31.48
C THR A 319 21.91 19.58 31.46
N ALA A 320 21.93 20.90 31.27
CA ALA A 320 20.73 21.70 31.17
C ALA A 320 19.96 21.41 29.87
N TRP A 321 20.66 21.15 28.79
CA TRP A 321 20.08 20.80 27.49
C TRP A 321 19.44 19.41 27.50
N THR A 322 20.09 18.41 28.08
CA THR A 322 19.56 17.04 28.23
C THR A 322 18.34 17.00 29.15
N ILE A 323 18.35 17.79 30.25
CA ILE A 323 17.19 17.92 31.13
C ILE A 323 16.03 18.63 30.38
N GLY A 324 16.32 19.64 29.58
CA GLY A 324 15.31 20.33 28.75
C GLY A 324 14.65 19.40 27.70
N ILE A 325 15.46 18.58 27.01
CA ILE A 325 14.96 17.60 26.04
C ILE A 325 14.11 16.54 26.76
N ALA A 326 14.60 16.01 27.91
CA ALA A 326 13.85 15.00 28.67
C ALA A 326 12.49 15.55 29.17
N ALA A 327 12.47 16.80 29.62
CA ALA A 327 11.23 17.47 30.03
C ALA A 327 10.29 17.70 28.84
N ALA A 328 10.79 18.10 27.68
CA ALA A 328 10.00 18.26 26.46
C ALA A 328 9.40 16.94 25.98
N VAL A 329 10.16 15.83 26.02
CA VAL A 329 9.68 14.48 25.68
C VAL A 329 8.59 14.03 26.66
N LEU A 330 8.77 14.24 27.96
CA LEU A 330 7.77 13.92 28.98
C LEU A 330 6.48 14.72 28.79
N LEU A 331 6.57 16.02 28.51
CA LEU A 331 5.41 16.87 28.21
C LEU A 331 4.71 16.44 26.91
N GLY A 332 5.47 16.05 25.89
CA GLY A 332 4.93 15.49 24.65
C GLY A 332 4.15 14.20 24.89
N LEU A 333 4.72 13.26 25.65
CA LEU A 333 4.06 12.01 26.04
C LEU A 333 2.78 12.28 26.86
N LEU A 334 2.84 13.20 27.81
CA LEU A 334 1.66 13.60 28.59
C LEU A 334 0.57 14.22 27.70
N ALA A 335 0.94 15.06 26.74
CA ALA A 335 -0.01 15.64 25.79
C ALA A 335 -0.67 14.57 24.91
N VAL A 336 0.09 13.57 24.44
CA VAL A 336 -0.43 12.43 23.68
C VAL A 336 -1.39 11.58 24.53
N LEU A 337 -1.05 11.31 25.80
CA LEU A 337 -1.92 10.57 26.72
C LEU A 337 -3.22 11.33 27.01
N LEU A 338 -3.15 12.64 27.20
CA LEU A 338 -4.34 13.47 27.44
C LEU A 338 -5.21 13.58 26.19
N ALA A 339 -4.59 13.77 25.02
CA ALA A 339 -5.32 13.81 23.75
C ALA A 339 -5.94 12.46 23.41
N GLY A 340 -5.21 11.37 23.61
CA GLY A 340 -5.71 9.98 23.44
C GLY A 340 -6.87 9.69 24.39
N GLY A 341 -6.75 10.05 25.66
CA GLY A 341 -7.83 9.91 26.65
C GLY A 341 -9.09 10.74 26.32
N ALA A 342 -8.89 11.97 25.80
CA ALA A 342 -9.99 12.80 25.34
C ALA A 342 -10.67 12.22 24.10
N TRP A 343 -9.88 11.69 23.16
CA TRP A 343 -10.40 11.02 21.97
C TRP A 343 -11.19 9.76 22.31
N VAL A 344 -10.70 8.89 23.19
CA VAL A 344 -11.45 7.68 23.64
C VAL A 344 -12.78 8.08 24.25
N ARG A 345 -12.82 9.15 25.08
CA ARG A 345 -14.07 9.64 25.69
C ARG A 345 -15.02 10.28 24.70
N SER A 346 -14.58 10.65 23.50
CA SER A 346 -15.45 11.17 22.45
C SER A 346 -16.11 10.06 21.62
N GLN A 347 -15.66 8.82 21.75
CA GLN A 347 -16.21 7.68 21.01
C GLN A 347 -17.40 7.07 21.74
N TRP A 348 -18.29 6.47 20.98
CA TRP A 348 -19.50 5.80 21.47
C TRP A 348 -19.67 4.46 20.77
N TYR A 349 -20.26 3.49 21.42
CA TYR A 349 -20.65 2.24 20.77
C TYR A 349 -21.83 1.58 21.48
N VAL A 350 -22.55 0.75 20.74
CA VAL A 350 -23.64 -0.09 21.24
C VAL A 350 -23.09 -1.51 21.39
N GLY A 351 -23.20 -2.08 22.57
CA GLY A 351 -22.69 -3.42 22.90
C GLY A 351 -23.66 -4.18 23.78
N VAL A 352 -23.17 -5.19 24.50
CA VAL A 352 -23.97 -6.06 25.38
C VAL A 352 -23.60 -5.82 26.84
N SER A 353 -24.60 -5.70 27.71
CA SER A 353 -24.48 -5.74 29.18
C SER A 353 -25.54 -6.64 29.73
N ASP A 354 -25.15 -7.68 30.51
CA ASP A 354 -26.03 -8.63 31.15
C ASP A 354 -27.12 -9.24 30.24
N GLY A 355 -26.74 -9.53 28.98
CA GLY A 355 -27.64 -10.10 27.99
C GLY A 355 -28.60 -9.12 27.31
N SER A 356 -28.52 -7.83 27.62
CA SER A 356 -29.29 -6.74 27.01
C SER A 356 -28.41 -5.82 26.17
N VAL A 357 -29.01 -5.14 25.21
CA VAL A 357 -28.34 -4.08 24.43
C VAL A 357 -28.02 -2.91 25.33
N ALA A 358 -26.80 -2.41 25.27
CA ALA A 358 -26.31 -1.31 26.11
C ALA A 358 -25.48 -0.31 25.32
N VAL A 359 -25.52 0.96 25.76
CA VAL A 359 -24.76 2.07 25.17
C VAL A 359 -23.54 2.36 26.04
N TYR A 360 -22.38 2.43 25.43
CA TYR A 360 -21.11 2.71 26.07
C TYR A 360 -20.48 3.98 25.50
N GLN A 361 -19.79 4.71 26.35
CA GLN A 361 -18.86 5.76 25.97
C GLN A 361 -17.43 5.19 26.03
N GLY A 362 -16.72 5.20 24.90
CA GLY A 362 -15.41 4.58 24.76
C GLY A 362 -15.28 3.85 23.43
N VAL A 363 -14.32 2.94 23.34
CA VAL A 363 -14.05 2.12 22.15
C VAL A 363 -14.27 0.64 22.45
N SER A 364 -15.00 -0.04 21.59
CA SER A 364 -15.37 -1.46 21.76
C SER A 364 -14.14 -2.39 21.82
N THR A 365 -13.03 -2.02 21.15
CA THR A 365 -11.77 -2.79 21.14
C THR A 365 -11.05 -2.80 22.51
N PHE A 366 -11.33 -1.80 23.39
CA PHE A 366 -10.74 -1.71 24.72
C PHE A 366 -11.85 -1.50 25.78
N PRO A 367 -12.60 -2.54 26.14
CA PRO A 367 -13.71 -2.43 27.09
C PRO A 367 -13.32 -1.85 28.45
N ALA A 368 -12.07 -2.08 28.90
CA ALA A 368 -11.54 -1.55 30.16
C ALA A 368 -11.45 -0.01 30.19
N LEU A 369 -11.44 0.64 29.02
CA LEU A 369 -11.41 2.11 28.87
C LEU A 369 -12.80 2.70 28.56
N SER A 370 -13.84 1.88 28.58
CA SER A 370 -15.20 2.27 28.24
C SER A 370 -16.05 2.39 29.52
N THR A 371 -16.98 3.32 29.50
CA THR A 371 -17.96 3.54 30.57
C THR A 371 -19.34 3.15 30.07
N LEU A 372 -20.05 2.31 30.81
CA LEU A 372 -21.45 1.98 30.56
C LEU A 372 -22.30 3.23 30.86
N VAL A 373 -23.07 3.67 29.87
CA VAL A 373 -23.90 4.87 29.99
C VAL A 373 -25.36 4.50 30.20
N ASN A 374 -25.87 3.55 29.44
CA ASN A 374 -27.27 3.11 29.55
C ASN A 374 -27.42 1.64 29.16
N VAL A 375 -28.26 0.91 29.88
CA VAL A 375 -28.71 -0.44 29.53
C VAL A 375 -30.14 -0.34 29.05
N THR A 376 -30.41 -0.92 27.90
CA THR A 376 -31.76 -0.91 27.32
C THR A 376 -32.58 -2.12 27.77
N ASP A 377 -33.85 -2.07 27.53
CA ASP A 377 -34.80 -3.17 27.79
C ASP A 377 -34.89 -4.19 26.63
N ILE A 378 -33.95 -4.14 25.67
CA ILE A 378 -33.91 -5.03 24.51
C ILE A 378 -32.98 -6.21 24.80
N PRO A 379 -33.48 -7.43 25.02
CA PRO A 379 -32.63 -8.61 25.15
C PRO A 379 -31.94 -8.91 23.82
N VAL A 380 -30.66 -9.25 23.87
CA VAL A 380 -29.90 -9.64 22.65
C VAL A 380 -30.50 -10.90 22.01
N ALA A 381 -31.12 -11.77 22.81
CA ALA A 381 -31.79 -12.98 22.32
C ALA A 381 -33.03 -12.71 21.44
N ASP A 382 -33.62 -11.53 21.53
CA ASP A 382 -34.77 -11.12 20.72
C ASP A 382 -34.36 -10.50 19.38
N LEU A 383 -33.05 -10.27 19.17
CA LEU A 383 -32.53 -9.73 17.92
C LEU A 383 -32.33 -10.85 16.88
N PRO A 384 -32.50 -10.56 15.59
CA PRO A 384 -32.06 -11.46 14.52
C PRO A 384 -30.59 -11.84 14.67
N PRO A 385 -30.17 -13.06 14.24
CA PRO A 385 -28.81 -13.58 14.49
C PRO A 385 -27.69 -12.67 13.98
N LEU A 386 -27.90 -11.95 12.88
CA LEU A 386 -26.93 -11.02 12.33
C LEU A 386 -26.71 -9.81 13.26
N GLU A 387 -27.80 -9.19 13.72
CA GLU A 387 -27.76 -8.03 14.62
C GLU A 387 -27.24 -8.41 16.00
N ALA A 388 -27.60 -9.57 16.52
CA ALA A 388 -27.08 -10.09 17.77
C ALA A 388 -25.54 -10.24 17.70
N GLY A 389 -25.01 -10.74 16.56
CA GLY A 389 -23.58 -10.81 16.30
C GLY A 389 -22.91 -9.44 16.22
N LEU A 390 -23.50 -8.48 15.54
CA LEU A 390 -22.98 -7.12 15.43
C LEU A 390 -22.93 -6.40 16.79
N VAL A 391 -23.99 -6.51 17.59
CA VAL A 391 -24.05 -5.90 18.92
C VAL A 391 -23.03 -6.55 19.86
N SER A 392 -22.82 -7.88 19.76
CA SER A 392 -21.81 -8.59 20.56
C SER A 392 -20.38 -8.14 20.26
N ASN A 393 -20.10 -7.74 19.02
CA ASN A 393 -18.81 -7.20 18.60
C ASN A 393 -18.66 -5.69 18.84
N GLY A 394 -19.76 -5.00 19.18
CA GLY A 394 -19.80 -3.56 19.41
C GLY A 394 -19.97 -2.73 18.13
N ILE A 395 -21.12 -2.08 17.99
CA ILE A 395 -21.45 -1.20 16.86
C ILE A 395 -20.98 0.22 17.19
N SER A 396 -19.98 0.74 16.49
CA SER A 396 -19.45 2.08 16.70
C SER A 396 -20.45 3.18 16.32
N ALA A 397 -20.48 4.26 17.12
CA ALA A 397 -21.29 5.45 16.87
C ALA A 397 -20.43 6.72 17.03
N GLN A 398 -20.73 7.76 16.25
CA GLN A 398 -19.96 9.02 16.30
C GLN A 398 -20.39 9.95 17.43
N SER A 399 -21.54 9.67 18.07
CA SER A 399 -22.11 10.48 19.15
C SER A 399 -23.09 9.66 19.96
N GLN A 400 -23.49 10.17 21.13
CA GLN A 400 -24.57 9.56 21.92
C GLN A 400 -25.87 9.44 21.13
N SER A 401 -26.27 10.51 20.42
CA SER A 401 -27.48 10.47 19.59
C SER A 401 -27.39 9.45 18.46
N GLY A 402 -26.18 9.19 17.90
CA GLY A 402 -25.93 8.14 16.93
C GLY A 402 -26.11 6.74 17.55
N ALA A 403 -25.62 6.53 18.77
CA ALA A 403 -25.83 5.27 19.51
C ALA A 403 -27.31 5.03 19.83
N ASP A 404 -28.02 6.09 20.27
CA ASP A 404 -29.46 6.02 20.53
C ASP A 404 -30.28 5.71 19.26
N ALA A 405 -29.89 6.25 18.12
CA ALA A 405 -30.49 5.92 16.82
C ALA A 405 -30.26 4.44 16.41
N ILE A 406 -29.07 3.90 16.67
CA ILE A 406 -28.78 2.48 16.46
C ILE A 406 -29.67 1.61 17.35
N VAL A 407 -29.81 1.96 18.64
CA VAL A 407 -30.69 1.26 19.59
C VAL A 407 -32.15 1.31 19.14
N ALA A 408 -32.64 2.45 18.64
CA ALA A 408 -33.99 2.58 18.12
C ALA A 408 -34.20 1.66 16.90
N GLY A 409 -33.24 1.60 15.96
CA GLY A 409 -33.29 0.69 14.81
C GLY A 409 -33.23 -0.80 15.20
N LEU A 410 -32.49 -1.16 16.27
CA LEU A 410 -32.46 -2.52 16.81
C LEU A 410 -33.80 -2.87 17.47
N ARG A 411 -34.43 -1.94 18.21
CA ARG A 411 -35.76 -2.11 18.77
C ARG A 411 -36.82 -2.36 17.71
N ASP A 412 -36.84 -1.58 16.65
CA ASP A 412 -37.79 -1.78 15.54
C ASP A 412 -37.69 -3.17 14.93
N ARG A 413 -36.45 -3.68 14.76
CA ARG A 413 -36.21 -5.02 14.21
C ARG A 413 -36.57 -6.13 15.18
N ALA A 414 -36.30 -5.98 16.46
CA ALA A 414 -36.74 -6.93 17.48
C ALA A 414 -38.27 -6.98 17.56
N CYS A 415 -38.97 -5.87 17.31
CA CYS A 415 -40.42 -5.77 17.37
C CYS A 415 -41.18 -6.39 16.17
N VAL A 416 -40.48 -6.93 15.20
CA VAL A 416 -41.06 -7.73 14.09
C VAL A 416 -41.32 -9.16 14.49
N ALA A 417 -40.71 -9.65 15.57
CA ALA A 417 -40.85 -11.04 16.05
C ALA A 417 -42.29 -11.39 16.48
N ILE A 418 -42.69 -12.66 16.33
CA ILE A 418 -44.00 -13.19 16.74
C ILE A 418 -43.74 -14.34 17.74
N PRO A 419 -44.19 -14.27 19.02
CA PRO A 419 -45.01 -13.21 19.61
C PRO A 419 -44.21 -11.92 19.83
N ARG A 420 -44.90 -10.75 19.69
CA ARG A 420 -44.30 -9.44 19.85
C ARG A 420 -43.87 -9.17 21.28
N PRO A 421 -42.63 -8.77 21.57
CA PRO A 421 -42.15 -8.46 22.90
C PRO A 421 -42.93 -7.34 23.60
N ALA A 422 -43.05 -7.42 24.93
CA ALA A 422 -43.83 -6.45 25.72
C ALA A 422 -43.26 -5.03 25.77
N TYR A 423 -41.96 -4.87 25.52
CA TYR A 423 -41.28 -3.57 25.45
C TYR A 423 -41.49 -2.82 24.12
N CYS A 424 -42.16 -3.44 23.14
CA CYS A 424 -42.42 -2.82 21.87
C CYS A 424 -43.59 -1.82 21.92
N PRO A 425 -43.50 -0.65 21.26
CA PRO A 425 -44.58 0.32 21.22
C PRO A 425 -45.82 -0.27 20.52
N PRO A 426 -47.04 0.13 20.88
CA PRO A 426 -48.27 -0.36 20.24
C PRO A 426 -48.24 -0.08 18.73
N LEU A 427 -48.78 -1.00 17.94
CA LEU A 427 -48.91 -0.79 16.49
C LEU A 427 -49.77 0.44 16.21
N PRO A 428 -49.39 1.29 15.24
CA PRO A 428 -50.23 2.40 14.83
C PRO A 428 -51.58 1.87 14.39
N ILE A 429 -52.67 2.42 14.93
CA ILE A 429 -54.05 2.08 14.50
C ILE A 429 -54.14 2.44 13.04
N PRO A 430 -54.51 1.50 12.15
CA PRO A 430 -54.65 1.83 10.74
C PRO A 430 -55.67 2.95 10.56
N THR A 431 -55.27 4.07 10.00
CA THR A 431 -56.17 5.15 9.60
C THR A 431 -57.14 4.57 8.60
N PRO A 432 -58.50 4.72 8.80
CA PRO A 432 -59.47 4.17 7.87
C PRO A 432 -59.21 4.79 6.47
N VAL A 433 -59.02 3.90 5.48
CA VAL A 433 -58.89 4.28 4.08
C VAL A 433 -60.19 4.99 3.71
N PRO A 434 -60.22 6.23 3.21
CA PRO A 434 -61.45 6.86 2.75
C PRO A 434 -62.06 6.00 1.61
N ALA A 435 -63.35 5.71 1.74
CA ALA A 435 -64.08 4.92 0.76
C ALA A 435 -63.97 5.56 -0.64
N PRO A 436 -63.80 4.76 -1.72
CA PRO A 436 -63.68 5.30 -3.06
C PRO A 436 -64.95 6.08 -3.40
N THR A 437 -64.81 7.37 -3.74
CA THR A 437 -65.86 8.23 -4.20
C THR A 437 -66.49 7.63 -5.48
N ALA A 438 -67.78 7.32 -5.42
CA ALA A 438 -68.51 6.76 -6.57
C ALA A 438 -68.42 7.75 -7.74
N THR A 439 -67.92 7.27 -8.86
CA THR A 439 -67.91 7.98 -10.14
C THR A 439 -69.37 8.10 -10.64
N PRO A 440 -69.87 9.28 -10.98
CA PRO A 440 -71.21 9.38 -11.53
C PRO A 440 -71.28 8.75 -12.94
N SER A 441 -72.29 7.90 -13.17
CA SER A 441 -72.60 7.31 -14.46
C SER A 441 -72.88 8.38 -15.52
N PRO A 442 -72.41 8.23 -16.76
CA PRO A 442 -72.78 9.15 -17.85
C PRO A 442 -74.24 9.08 -18.20
N THR A 443 -74.93 10.24 -18.12
CA THR A 443 -76.28 10.42 -18.55
C THR A 443 -76.35 10.27 -20.05
N ALA A 444 -77.19 9.33 -20.52
CA ALA A 444 -77.59 9.22 -21.93
C ALA A 444 -78.52 10.42 -22.28
N THR A 445 -78.19 11.11 -23.34
CA THR A 445 -79.02 12.16 -23.94
C THR A 445 -79.61 11.60 -25.24
N PRO A 446 -80.93 11.96 -25.58
CA PRO A 446 -81.70 11.30 -26.57
C PRO A 446 -81.33 11.54 -28.04
#